data_f7d457f48f771614a145db6ff1a7bd9e
#
_entry.id   f7d457f48f771614a145db6ff1a7bd9e
#
_cell.length_a   1.000
_cell.length_b   1.000
_cell.length_c   1.000
_cell.angle_alpha   90.00
_cell.angle_beta   90.00
_cell.angle_gamma   90.00
#
_symmetry.space_group_name_H-M   'P 1'
#
loop_
_entity.id
_entity.type
_entity.pdbx_description
1 polymer ?
#
loop_
_entity_poly.entity_id
_entity_poly.type
_entity_poly.pdbx_seq_one_letter_code
_entity_poly.pdbx_strand_id
1 'polypeptide(L)'
;MLNPSLSTLFVLLGALSLGACQGEVLRDRKTPETIHSSFEFKRDTFAFANETVFEYNIPSSKGAPPPRREANSDYTLRCFVIARSARQFFQHARFDPTQPPASAESYAELVRRVVATDPREEQPKEPPIVIPGYSSLRAFSAARERLVKEQLGGAWQSFLQRGNWRILLPFPAEQQQATAAELVESLQQNRPPVVHVVTHSLSINHAVLLFGAVLHRDSISFAMYDPNDPRAPLELEFERRTAIFRFPTTSYFQGGPVKVYEVYNGWAF
;
A
#
# COMPACT_ATOMS: atom_id res chain seq x y z
N MET A 1 69.96 4.48 10.88
CA MET A 1 69.44 5.80 11.26
C MET A 1 68.50 6.24 10.17
N LEU A 2 67.22 6.01 10.30
CA LEU A 2 66.15 6.65 9.53
C LEU A 2 64.84 6.49 10.30
N ASN A 3 64.27 7.62 10.63
CA ASN A 3 63.03 7.78 11.42
C ASN A 3 61.79 7.43 10.60
N PRO A 4 60.79 6.73 11.12
CA PRO A 4 59.49 6.66 10.48
C PRO A 4 58.60 7.80 10.97
N SER A 5 58.11 8.57 10.01
CA SER A 5 57.15 9.64 10.18
C SER A 5 55.76 9.11 10.57
N LEU A 6 55.17 9.76 11.56
CA LEU A 6 53.77 9.68 11.92
C LEU A 6 52.88 10.06 10.73
N SER A 7 52.00 9.18 10.32
CA SER A 7 50.83 9.51 9.52
C SER A 7 49.58 9.44 10.40
N THR A 8 49.08 10.60 10.68
CA THR A 8 48.00 10.91 11.59
C THR A 8 46.66 10.44 11.03
N LEU A 9 45.96 9.74 11.86
CA LEU A 9 44.57 9.36 11.85
C LEU A 9 43.63 10.56 11.71
N PHE A 10 42.93 10.69 10.60
CA PHE A 10 41.70 11.48 10.46
C PHE A 10 40.62 10.59 9.84
N VAL A 11 39.87 9.93 10.70
CA VAL A 11 38.60 9.29 10.33
C VAL A 11 37.61 9.56 11.45
N LEU A 12 36.41 9.92 11.04
CA LEU A 12 35.15 9.96 11.78
C LEU A 12 34.84 11.18 12.62
N LEU A 13 34.10 12.09 12.00
CA LEU A 13 33.02 12.82 12.65
C LEU A 13 32.12 13.41 11.53
N GLY A 14 31.19 12.63 11.02
CA GLY A 14 30.29 13.07 9.95
C GLY A 14 29.06 12.17 9.74
N ALA A 15 28.49 11.63 10.82
CA ALA A 15 27.31 10.78 10.67
C ALA A 15 26.35 10.85 11.88
N LEU A 16 26.04 12.04 12.37
CA LEU A 16 25.10 12.18 13.52
C LEU A 16 24.17 13.41 13.44
N SER A 17 23.81 13.90 12.26
CA SER A 17 22.90 15.06 12.17
C SER A 17 21.65 14.88 11.29
N LEU A 18 21.45 13.74 10.64
CA LEU A 18 20.26 13.53 9.78
C LEU A 18 19.04 12.96 10.51
N GLY A 19 19.21 12.37 11.69
CA GLY A 19 18.10 11.78 12.44
C GLY A 19 17.24 12.74 13.28
N ALA A 20 17.77 13.93 13.58
CA ALA A 20 17.07 14.88 14.46
C ALA A 20 16.05 15.76 13.72
N CYS A 21 16.27 16.07 12.43
CA CYS A 21 15.36 16.95 11.67
C CYS A 21 14.04 16.29 11.27
N GLN A 22 14.00 14.97 11.09
CA GLN A 22 12.74 14.28 10.69
C GLN A 22 11.71 14.19 11.83
N GLY A 23 12.15 14.17 13.09
CA GLY A 23 11.27 14.14 14.25
C GLY A 23 10.59 15.47 14.58
N GLU A 24 11.16 16.59 14.12
CA GLU A 24 10.68 17.93 14.47
C GLU A 24 9.58 18.44 13.52
N VAL A 25 9.60 18.04 12.27
CA VAL A 25 8.62 18.45 11.25
C VAL A 25 7.20 17.99 11.59
N LEU A 26 7.04 16.98 12.44
CA LEU A 26 5.73 16.40 12.78
C LEU A 26 5.14 16.93 14.11
N ARG A 27 5.84 17.78 14.87
CA ARG A 27 5.49 18.05 16.29
C ARG A 27 4.61 19.26 16.59
N ASP A 28 4.50 20.26 15.71
CA ASP A 28 3.77 21.50 16.09
C ASP A 28 2.93 22.10 14.95
N ARG A 29 1.90 21.38 14.49
CA ARG A 29 0.98 21.92 13.49
C ARG A 29 -0.38 22.28 14.13
N LYS A 30 -0.68 23.55 14.13
CA LYS A 30 -1.98 24.11 14.58
C LYS A 30 -3.11 23.89 13.56
N THR A 31 -2.79 23.70 12.28
CA THR A 31 -3.75 23.51 11.19
C THR A 31 -3.49 22.18 10.49
N PRO A 32 -4.53 21.40 10.14
CA PRO A 32 -4.36 20.19 9.36
C PRO A 32 -3.68 20.49 8.01
N GLU A 33 -2.72 19.66 7.62
CA GLU A 33 -2.11 19.72 6.30
C GLU A 33 -2.53 18.49 5.51
N THR A 34 -2.96 18.70 4.28
CA THR A 34 -3.39 17.65 3.38
C THR A 34 -2.29 17.35 2.36
N ILE A 35 -1.93 16.09 2.22
CA ILE A 35 -0.97 15.57 1.27
C ILE A 35 -1.72 14.64 0.32
N HIS A 36 -1.59 14.89 -0.97
CA HIS A 36 -2.17 14.04 -2.00
C HIS A 36 -1.09 13.60 -2.98
N SER A 37 -1.09 12.33 -3.33
CA SER A 37 -0.48 11.89 -4.57
C SER A 37 -1.41 12.21 -5.74
N SER A 38 -0.93 12.10 -6.97
CA SER A 38 -1.79 12.23 -8.16
C SER A 38 -2.65 10.98 -8.44
N PHE A 39 -2.57 9.98 -7.56
CA PHE A 39 -3.43 8.79 -7.62
C PHE A 39 -4.88 9.17 -7.26
N GLU A 40 -5.80 8.87 -8.13
CA GLU A 40 -7.23 9.14 -7.93
C GLU A 40 -8.02 7.85 -7.77
N PHE A 41 -8.73 7.70 -6.64
CA PHE A 41 -9.49 6.50 -6.33
C PHE A 41 -10.43 6.06 -7.45
N LYS A 42 -11.19 7.00 -8.03
CA LYS A 42 -12.16 6.69 -9.10
C LYS A 42 -11.54 6.42 -10.46
N ARG A 43 -10.25 6.69 -10.64
CA ARG A 43 -9.51 6.50 -11.90
C ARG A 43 -8.58 5.29 -11.83
N ASP A 44 -7.80 5.21 -10.74
CA ASP A 44 -6.60 4.39 -10.67
C ASP A 44 -6.78 3.10 -9.83
N THR A 45 -8.02 2.78 -9.40
CA THR A 45 -8.33 1.53 -8.72
C THR A 45 -9.04 0.54 -9.64
N PHE A 46 -8.96 -0.74 -9.31
CA PHE A 46 -9.80 -1.75 -9.95
C PHE A 46 -11.27 -1.59 -9.55
N ALA A 47 -12.19 -1.94 -10.46
CA ALA A 47 -13.63 -1.88 -10.22
C ALA A 47 -14.17 -3.14 -9.49
N PHE A 48 -13.40 -4.22 -9.46
CA PHE A 48 -13.74 -5.48 -8.81
C PHE A 48 -13.04 -5.63 -7.44
N ALA A 49 -13.62 -6.45 -6.59
CA ALA A 49 -13.08 -6.74 -5.28
C ALA A 49 -12.17 -7.99 -5.27
N ASN A 50 -11.18 -8.01 -4.34
CA ASN A 50 -10.71 -9.25 -3.75
C ASN A 50 -11.80 -9.75 -2.81
N GLU A 51 -12.37 -10.90 -3.10
CA GLU A 51 -13.42 -11.48 -2.30
C GLU A 51 -12.87 -11.99 -0.97
N THR A 52 -13.64 -11.84 0.10
CA THR A 52 -13.23 -12.27 1.43
C THR A 52 -13.64 -13.73 1.65
N VAL A 53 -12.74 -14.50 2.29
CA VAL A 53 -13.04 -15.89 2.69
C VAL A 53 -14.06 -15.91 3.83
N PHE A 54 -14.08 -14.82 4.63
CA PHE A 54 -14.94 -14.71 5.80
C PHE A 54 -15.53 -13.31 5.89
N GLU A 55 -16.79 -13.25 6.30
CA GLU A 55 -17.49 -12.03 6.63
C GLU A 55 -17.93 -12.07 8.09
N TYR A 56 -17.82 -10.92 8.74
CA TYR A 56 -18.41 -10.71 10.05
C TYR A 56 -19.80 -10.10 9.86
N ASN A 57 -20.83 -10.80 10.27
CA ASN A 57 -22.10 -10.15 10.54
C ASN A 57 -21.87 -9.31 11.79
N ILE A 58 -21.74 -8.00 11.65
CA ILE A 58 -21.61 -7.06 12.77
C ILE A 58 -22.97 -6.93 13.44
N PRO A 59 -23.30 -7.71 14.49
CA PRO A 59 -24.51 -7.49 15.22
C PRO A 59 -24.24 -6.39 16.24
N SER A 60 -25.22 -5.59 16.45
CA SER A 60 -25.26 -4.48 17.38
C SER A 60 -25.19 -4.86 18.87
N SER A 61 -24.89 -6.10 19.26
CA SER A 61 -24.82 -6.53 20.66
C SER A 61 -23.38 -6.68 21.14
N LYS A 62 -23.03 -5.84 22.12
CA LYS A 62 -21.77 -5.92 22.86
C LYS A 62 -21.65 -7.28 23.55
N GLY A 63 -20.63 -8.09 23.19
CA GLY A 63 -20.20 -9.18 24.05
C GLY A 63 -19.88 -10.53 23.41
N ALA A 64 -20.33 -10.83 22.21
CA ALA A 64 -19.94 -12.06 21.52
C ALA A 64 -19.15 -11.76 20.26
N PRO A 65 -18.09 -12.55 19.90
CA PRO A 65 -17.47 -12.41 18.60
C PRO A 65 -18.56 -12.59 17.53
N PRO A 66 -18.59 -11.74 16.49
CA PRO A 66 -19.57 -11.85 15.45
C PRO A 66 -19.43 -13.23 14.76
N PRO A 67 -20.54 -13.88 14.40
CA PRO A 67 -20.48 -15.16 13.72
C PRO A 67 -19.75 -14.99 12.38
N ARG A 68 -18.72 -15.80 12.21
CA ARG A 68 -17.92 -15.89 11.00
C ARG A 68 -18.70 -16.69 9.97
N ARG A 69 -19.04 -16.06 8.85
CA ARG A 69 -19.65 -16.74 7.71
C ARG A 69 -18.59 -17.03 6.68
N GLU A 70 -18.53 -18.27 6.19
CA GLU A 70 -17.77 -18.58 4.99
C GLU A 70 -18.48 -17.97 3.78
N ALA A 71 -17.75 -17.14 3.03
CA ALA A 71 -18.22 -16.63 1.76
C ALA A 71 -17.89 -17.66 0.67
N ASN A 72 -18.85 -17.96 -0.18
CA ASN A 72 -18.63 -18.78 -1.36
C ASN A 72 -18.03 -17.87 -2.45
N SER A 73 -16.70 -17.79 -2.49
CA SER A 73 -15.99 -16.79 -3.30
C SER A 73 -14.83 -17.42 -4.07
N ASP A 74 -14.73 -17.09 -5.35
CA ASP A 74 -13.74 -17.68 -6.28
C ASP A 74 -12.47 -16.83 -6.41
N TYR A 75 -12.53 -15.55 -6.04
CA TYR A 75 -11.40 -14.60 -6.23
C TYR A 75 -10.88 -14.05 -4.91
N THR A 76 -10.36 -14.95 -4.06
CA THR A 76 -9.88 -14.66 -2.70
C THR A 76 -8.35 -14.61 -2.60
N LEU A 77 -7.83 -14.10 -1.46
CA LEU A 77 -6.41 -14.11 -1.07
C LEU A 77 -5.48 -13.39 -2.06
N ARG A 78 -5.97 -12.39 -2.77
CA ARG A 78 -5.24 -11.64 -3.80
C ARG A 78 -5.01 -10.17 -3.47
N CYS A 79 -5.26 -9.74 -2.23
CA CYS A 79 -5.15 -8.34 -1.83
C CYS A 79 -3.77 -7.73 -2.15
N PHE A 80 -2.67 -8.46 -1.91
CA PHE A 80 -1.32 -7.99 -2.24
C PHE A 80 -1.10 -7.82 -3.74
N VAL A 81 -1.57 -8.78 -4.54
CA VAL A 81 -1.45 -8.72 -6.01
C VAL A 81 -2.25 -7.54 -6.54
N ILE A 82 -3.48 -7.32 -6.06
CA ILE A 82 -4.34 -6.23 -6.53
C ILE A 82 -3.78 -4.87 -6.12
N ALA A 83 -3.41 -4.69 -4.84
CA ALA A 83 -2.84 -3.43 -4.36
C ALA A 83 -1.54 -3.07 -5.10
N ARG A 84 -0.62 -4.05 -5.27
CA ARG A 84 0.60 -3.88 -6.07
C ARG A 84 0.28 -3.49 -7.51
N SER A 85 -0.62 -4.23 -8.16
CA SER A 85 -0.92 -4.01 -9.57
C SER A 85 -1.60 -2.65 -9.79
N ALA A 86 -2.43 -2.17 -8.86
CA ALA A 86 -2.97 -0.81 -8.94
C ALA A 86 -1.85 0.24 -8.95
N ARG A 87 -0.83 0.10 -8.09
CA ARG A 87 0.36 0.96 -8.10
C ARG A 87 1.14 0.84 -9.43
N GLN A 88 1.35 -0.38 -9.93
CA GLN A 88 2.06 -0.59 -11.20
C GLN A 88 1.31 0.03 -12.38
N PHE A 89 -0.01 -0.09 -12.45
CA PHE A 89 -0.81 0.58 -13.47
C PHE A 89 -0.70 2.11 -13.36
N PHE A 90 -0.77 2.65 -12.15
CA PHE A 90 -0.62 4.09 -11.92
C PHE A 90 0.74 4.61 -12.38
N GLN A 91 1.82 3.86 -12.13
CA GLN A 91 3.17 4.28 -12.46
C GLN A 91 3.55 4.03 -13.92
N HIS A 92 3.15 2.90 -14.50
CA HIS A 92 3.69 2.40 -15.76
C HIS A 92 2.67 2.33 -16.91
N ALA A 93 1.38 2.59 -16.67
CA ALA A 93 0.36 2.57 -17.71
C ALA A 93 -0.20 3.97 -18.01
N ARG A 94 -0.61 4.16 -19.26
CA ARG A 94 -1.39 5.32 -19.70
C ARG A 94 -2.61 4.84 -20.47
N PHE A 95 -3.78 5.25 -20.04
CA PHE A 95 -5.04 4.96 -20.70
C PHE A 95 -5.32 5.98 -21.81
N ASP A 96 -5.72 5.50 -22.97
CA ASP A 96 -5.99 6.35 -24.14
C ASP A 96 -7.34 6.00 -24.78
N PRO A 97 -8.42 6.70 -24.43
CA PRO A 97 -9.75 6.45 -24.98
C PRO A 97 -9.91 6.86 -26.43
N THR A 98 -8.97 7.63 -26.99
CA THR A 98 -9.04 8.08 -28.39
C THR A 98 -8.59 7.00 -29.36
N GLN A 99 -7.84 6.02 -28.92
CA GLN A 99 -7.43 4.87 -29.73
C GLN A 99 -8.55 3.82 -29.78
N PRO A 100 -8.68 3.08 -30.89
CA PRO A 100 -9.64 1.98 -30.97
C PRO A 100 -9.31 0.87 -29.96
N PRO A 101 -10.33 0.19 -29.39
CA PRO A 101 -10.10 -0.94 -28.52
C PRO A 101 -9.26 -2.04 -29.18
N ALA A 102 -8.38 -2.65 -28.40
CA ALA A 102 -7.54 -3.75 -28.83
C ALA A 102 -8.26 -5.12 -28.68
N SER A 103 -7.67 -6.17 -29.23
CA SER A 103 -8.15 -7.54 -29.03
C SER A 103 -7.95 -8.01 -27.59
N ALA A 104 -8.62 -9.08 -27.18
CA ALA A 104 -8.47 -9.66 -25.86
C ALA A 104 -7.02 -10.13 -25.62
N GLU A 105 -6.40 -10.73 -26.60
CA GLU A 105 -5.00 -11.21 -26.54
C GLU A 105 -4.02 -10.04 -26.36
N SER A 106 -4.24 -8.94 -27.08
CA SER A 106 -3.43 -7.73 -26.95
C SER A 106 -3.58 -7.12 -25.55
N TYR A 107 -4.80 -7.04 -25.03
CA TYR A 107 -5.00 -6.56 -23.65
C TYR A 107 -4.35 -7.47 -22.60
N ALA A 108 -4.44 -8.80 -22.76
CA ALA A 108 -3.78 -9.74 -21.86
C ALA A 108 -2.26 -9.52 -21.85
N GLU A 109 -1.65 -9.27 -23.00
CA GLU A 109 -0.22 -8.95 -23.10
C GLU A 109 0.12 -7.62 -22.43
N LEU A 110 -0.66 -6.57 -22.69
CA LEU A 110 -0.46 -5.26 -22.06
C LEU A 110 -0.55 -5.34 -20.54
N VAL A 111 -1.53 -6.06 -19.99
CA VAL A 111 -1.66 -6.28 -18.54
C VAL A 111 -0.43 -7.01 -18.00
N ARG A 112 0.00 -8.11 -18.64
CA ARG A 112 1.21 -8.85 -18.23
C ARG A 112 2.45 -7.95 -18.21
N ARG A 113 2.63 -7.11 -19.22
CA ARG A 113 3.74 -6.15 -19.28
C ARG A 113 3.71 -5.16 -18.11
N VAL A 114 2.53 -4.60 -17.79
CA VAL A 114 2.40 -3.69 -16.64
C VAL A 114 2.73 -4.40 -15.33
N VAL A 115 2.16 -5.58 -15.07
CA VAL A 115 2.37 -6.29 -13.81
C VAL A 115 3.75 -6.95 -13.69
N ALA A 116 4.51 -7.02 -14.77
CA ALA A 116 5.89 -7.48 -14.78
C ALA A 116 6.90 -6.38 -14.40
N THR A 117 6.49 -5.11 -14.33
CA THR A 117 7.37 -4.01 -13.90
C THR A 117 7.79 -4.19 -12.44
N ASP A 118 8.96 -3.68 -12.07
CA ASP A 118 9.43 -3.75 -10.69
C ASP A 118 8.59 -2.82 -9.77
N PRO A 119 7.85 -3.34 -8.81
CA PRO A 119 7.06 -2.51 -7.90
C PRO A 119 7.92 -1.66 -6.94
N ARG A 120 9.25 -1.86 -6.88
CA ARG A 120 10.18 -1.05 -6.10
C ARG A 120 10.72 0.14 -6.88
N GLU A 121 10.50 0.18 -8.18
CA GLU A 121 10.97 1.27 -9.00
C GLU A 121 10.33 2.58 -8.55
N GLU A 122 11.16 3.55 -8.19
CA GLU A 122 10.67 4.83 -7.66
C GLU A 122 10.07 5.70 -8.75
N GLN A 123 10.66 5.64 -9.94
CA GLN A 123 10.19 6.35 -11.12
C GLN A 123 10.36 5.45 -12.36
N PRO A 124 9.36 5.41 -13.25
CA PRO A 124 9.46 4.64 -14.49
C PRO A 124 10.66 5.08 -15.33
N LYS A 125 11.48 4.13 -15.77
CA LYS A 125 12.59 4.36 -16.70
C LYS A 125 12.16 4.28 -18.13
N GLU A 126 11.07 3.54 -18.39
CA GLU A 126 10.53 3.31 -19.71
C GLU A 126 9.28 4.17 -19.96
N PRO A 127 8.97 4.51 -21.21
CA PRO A 127 7.71 5.17 -21.54
C PRO A 127 6.51 4.34 -21.06
N PRO A 128 5.39 5.02 -20.68
CA PRO A 128 4.22 4.32 -20.17
C PRO A 128 3.62 3.38 -21.21
N ILE A 129 3.18 2.21 -20.75
CA ILE A 129 2.47 1.22 -21.55
C ILE A 129 1.08 1.75 -21.85
N VAL A 130 0.75 1.94 -23.13
CA VAL A 130 -0.55 2.50 -23.55
C VAL A 130 -1.61 1.43 -23.55
N ILE A 131 -2.71 1.65 -22.82
CA ILE A 131 -3.92 0.84 -22.81
C ILE A 131 -4.98 1.56 -23.65
N PRO A 132 -5.25 1.14 -24.90
CA PRO A 132 -6.16 1.83 -25.80
C PRO A 132 -7.63 1.57 -25.45
N GLY A 133 -8.52 2.49 -25.84
CA GLY A 133 -9.97 2.32 -25.79
C GLY A 133 -10.62 2.54 -24.43
N TYR A 134 -9.86 2.92 -23.40
CA TYR A 134 -10.38 3.17 -22.05
C TYR A 134 -9.79 4.46 -21.46
N SER A 135 -10.56 5.11 -20.59
CA SER A 135 -10.16 6.36 -19.95
C SER A 135 -9.40 6.16 -18.62
N SER A 136 -9.44 4.95 -18.04
CA SER A 136 -8.89 4.70 -16.71
C SER A 136 -8.75 3.20 -16.42
N LEU A 137 -7.97 2.86 -15.37
CA LEU A 137 -7.90 1.49 -14.83
C LEU A 137 -9.28 0.99 -14.40
N ARG A 138 -10.06 1.87 -13.74
CA ARG A 138 -11.40 1.51 -13.28
C ARG A 138 -12.35 1.17 -14.43
N ALA A 139 -12.37 1.99 -15.48
CA ALA A 139 -13.19 1.72 -16.67
C ALA A 139 -12.74 0.45 -17.40
N PHE A 140 -11.43 0.28 -17.56
CA PHE A 140 -10.85 -0.92 -18.19
C PHE A 140 -11.19 -2.19 -17.41
N SER A 141 -10.96 -2.18 -16.09
CA SER A 141 -11.20 -3.35 -15.24
C SER A 141 -12.68 -3.68 -15.08
N ALA A 142 -13.58 -2.69 -15.11
CA ALA A 142 -15.02 -2.93 -15.15
C ALA A 142 -15.47 -3.63 -16.45
N ALA A 143 -14.93 -3.19 -17.59
CA ALA A 143 -15.30 -3.74 -18.91
C ALA A 143 -14.62 -5.10 -19.21
N ARG A 144 -13.47 -5.37 -18.62
CA ARG A 144 -12.62 -6.54 -18.91
C ARG A 144 -12.25 -7.32 -17.65
N GLU A 145 -13.15 -7.37 -16.66
CA GLU A 145 -12.89 -7.93 -15.33
C GLU A 145 -12.24 -9.31 -15.38
N ARG A 146 -12.82 -10.26 -16.09
CA ARG A 146 -12.30 -11.63 -16.17
C ARG A 146 -10.88 -11.67 -16.74
N LEU A 147 -10.64 -10.99 -17.87
CA LEU A 147 -9.34 -10.91 -18.49
C LEU A 147 -8.29 -10.33 -17.52
N VAL A 148 -8.63 -9.21 -16.85
CA VAL A 148 -7.72 -8.56 -15.91
C VAL A 148 -7.43 -9.49 -14.74
N LYS A 149 -8.44 -10.07 -14.10
CA LYS A 149 -8.29 -11.02 -12.99
C LYS A 149 -7.37 -12.21 -13.33
N GLU A 150 -7.46 -12.74 -14.54
CA GLU A 150 -6.62 -13.84 -15.03
C GLU A 150 -5.15 -13.45 -15.17
N GLN A 151 -4.86 -12.18 -15.51
CA GLN A 151 -3.48 -11.71 -15.78
C GLN A 151 -2.76 -11.11 -14.56
N LEU A 152 -3.48 -10.69 -13.51
CA LEU A 152 -2.84 -10.06 -12.33
C LEU A 152 -1.97 -11.01 -11.51
N GLY A 153 -2.21 -12.31 -11.59
CA GLY A 153 -1.55 -13.33 -10.78
C GLY A 153 -2.46 -13.96 -9.74
N GLY A 154 -2.00 -15.08 -9.20
CA GLY A 154 -2.79 -15.92 -8.30
C GLY A 154 -2.59 -15.63 -6.81
N ALA A 155 -3.35 -16.36 -5.99
CA ALA A 155 -3.22 -16.32 -4.53
C ALA A 155 -1.82 -16.72 -4.04
N TRP A 156 -1.10 -17.57 -4.80
CA TRP A 156 0.26 -17.97 -4.48
C TRP A 156 1.25 -16.80 -4.51
N GLN A 157 1.17 -15.94 -5.54
CA GLN A 157 2.00 -14.74 -5.59
C GLN A 157 1.69 -13.78 -4.44
N SER A 158 0.42 -13.61 -4.09
CA SER A 158 0.01 -12.88 -2.89
C SER A 158 0.60 -13.48 -1.61
N PHE A 159 0.58 -14.80 -1.49
CA PHE A 159 1.13 -15.50 -0.32
C PHE A 159 2.63 -15.29 -0.17
N LEU A 160 3.41 -15.40 -1.23
CA LEU A 160 4.86 -15.14 -1.20
C LEU A 160 5.19 -13.69 -0.82
N GLN A 161 4.32 -12.73 -1.20
CA GLN A 161 4.51 -11.31 -0.90
C GLN A 161 4.10 -10.92 0.52
N ARG A 162 3.40 -11.78 1.25
CA ARG A 162 2.88 -11.47 2.60
C ARG A 162 3.95 -11.20 3.65
N GLY A 163 5.23 -11.44 3.37
CA GLY A 163 6.28 -11.18 4.35
C GLY A 163 6.02 -11.87 5.70
N ASN A 164 5.49 -13.08 5.68
CA ASN A 164 4.97 -13.80 6.86
C ASN A 164 5.97 -13.91 8.00
N TRP A 165 7.26 -13.86 7.72
CA TRP A 165 8.30 -13.88 8.72
C TRP A 165 8.36 -12.61 9.59
N ARG A 166 7.90 -11.44 9.09
CA ARG A 166 7.82 -10.20 9.88
C ARG A 166 6.79 -10.27 11.00
N ILE A 167 5.76 -11.10 10.86
CA ILE A 167 4.74 -11.30 11.89
C ILE A 167 5.36 -11.89 13.17
N LEU A 168 6.46 -12.61 13.05
CA LEU A 168 7.16 -13.24 14.16
C LEU A 168 8.06 -12.28 14.94
N LEU A 169 8.34 -11.08 14.39
CA LEU A 169 9.20 -10.09 15.04
C LEU A 169 8.35 -9.06 15.80
N PRO A 170 8.79 -8.63 16.99
CA PRO A 170 8.15 -7.53 17.68
C PRO A 170 8.26 -6.23 16.87
N PHE A 171 7.19 -5.46 16.83
CA PHE A 171 7.16 -4.13 16.20
C PHE A 171 7.15 -3.06 17.30
N PRO A 172 8.29 -2.48 17.67
CA PRO A 172 8.35 -1.43 18.67
C PRO A 172 7.63 -0.16 18.17
N ALA A 173 7.22 0.68 19.12
CA ALA A 173 6.49 1.92 18.80
C ALA A 173 7.31 2.86 17.93
N GLU A 174 8.62 2.93 18.15
CA GLU A 174 9.56 3.75 17.36
C GLU A 174 9.56 3.35 15.88
N GLN A 175 9.47 2.06 15.59
CA GLN A 175 9.38 1.58 14.21
C GLN A 175 8.05 1.98 13.57
N GLN A 176 6.92 1.94 14.30
CA GLN A 176 5.64 2.37 13.74
C GLN A 176 5.59 3.88 13.50
N GLN A 177 6.28 4.66 14.34
CA GLN A 177 6.42 6.10 14.12
C GLN A 177 7.28 6.41 12.90
N ALA A 178 8.40 5.70 12.72
CA ALA A 178 9.24 5.80 11.52
C ALA A 178 8.45 5.43 10.27
N THR A 179 7.73 4.31 10.31
CA THR A 179 6.85 3.88 9.20
C THR A 179 5.83 4.96 8.84
N ALA A 180 5.16 5.59 9.82
CA ALA A 180 4.20 6.65 9.53
C ALA A 180 4.85 7.86 8.82
N ALA A 181 6.08 8.23 9.21
CA ALA A 181 6.82 9.30 8.56
C ALA A 181 7.24 8.94 7.12
N GLU A 182 7.73 7.72 6.89
CA GLU A 182 8.10 7.19 5.58
C GLU A 182 6.89 7.15 4.62
N LEU A 183 5.72 6.75 5.12
CA LEU A 183 4.49 6.73 4.34
C LEU A 183 4.06 8.14 3.89
N VAL A 184 4.19 9.13 4.78
CA VAL A 184 3.94 10.55 4.45
C VAL A 184 4.91 11.02 3.38
N GLU A 185 6.21 10.74 3.53
CA GLU A 185 7.24 11.11 2.56
C GLU A 185 6.99 10.46 1.19
N SER A 186 6.64 9.17 1.15
CA SER A 186 6.28 8.47 -0.10
C SER A 186 5.13 9.17 -0.83
N LEU A 187 4.09 9.59 -0.11
CA LEU A 187 2.96 10.31 -0.68
C LEU A 187 3.36 11.70 -1.21
N GLN A 188 4.21 12.44 -0.48
CA GLN A 188 4.75 13.74 -0.93
C GLN A 188 5.57 13.62 -2.21
N GLN A 189 6.25 12.48 -2.39
CA GLN A 189 7.02 12.16 -3.59
C GLN A 189 6.16 11.56 -4.72
N ASN A 190 4.83 11.61 -4.60
CA ASN A 190 3.88 11.01 -5.55
C ASN A 190 4.09 9.49 -5.76
N ARG A 191 4.47 8.79 -4.71
CA ARG A 191 4.66 7.33 -4.68
C ARG A 191 3.64 6.68 -3.75
N PRO A 192 2.44 6.32 -4.24
CA PRO A 192 1.42 5.66 -3.42
C PRO A 192 1.95 4.37 -2.80
N PRO A 193 2.16 4.29 -1.46
CA PRO A 193 2.74 3.11 -0.84
C PRO A 193 1.73 1.97 -0.75
N VAL A 194 2.20 0.73 -1.01
CA VAL A 194 1.46 -0.49 -0.70
C VAL A 194 1.87 -0.94 0.69
N VAL A 195 0.93 -0.99 1.61
CA VAL A 195 1.20 -1.34 2.99
C VAL A 195 0.58 -2.68 3.37
N HIS A 196 1.33 -3.43 4.17
CA HIS A 196 0.84 -4.61 4.85
C HIS A 196 0.25 -4.22 6.19
N VAL A 197 -0.98 -4.63 6.42
CA VAL A 197 -1.74 -4.42 7.67
C VAL A 197 -1.92 -5.76 8.36
N VAL A 198 -1.47 -5.89 9.60
CA VAL A 198 -1.48 -7.17 10.31
C VAL A 198 -1.72 -7.02 11.80
N THR A 199 -2.35 -8.03 12.42
CA THR A 199 -2.41 -8.23 13.88
C THR A 199 -1.65 -9.48 14.28
N HIS A 200 -1.16 -9.55 15.53
CA HIS A 200 -0.52 -10.77 16.05
C HIS A 200 -1.44 -11.99 16.02
N SER A 201 -2.73 -11.79 16.23
CA SER A 201 -3.73 -12.87 16.17
C SER A 201 -4.06 -13.31 14.74
N LEU A 202 -3.46 -12.66 13.73
CA LEU A 202 -3.80 -12.84 12.31
C LEU A 202 -5.29 -12.65 12.01
N SER A 203 -6.01 -11.93 12.86
CA SER A 203 -7.40 -11.54 12.59
C SER A 203 -7.52 -10.63 11.37
N ILE A 204 -6.43 -9.93 11.03
CA ILE A 204 -6.21 -9.30 9.73
C ILE A 204 -4.78 -9.58 9.26
N ASN A 205 -4.64 -9.92 7.97
CA ASN A 205 -3.40 -10.07 7.22
C ASN A 205 -3.71 -9.61 5.79
N HIS A 206 -3.52 -8.32 5.54
CA HIS A 206 -4.12 -7.65 4.39
C HIS A 206 -3.16 -6.61 3.79
N ALA A 207 -3.31 -6.35 2.50
CA ALA A 207 -2.59 -5.29 1.82
C ALA A 207 -3.55 -4.24 1.28
N VAL A 208 -3.21 -2.98 1.50
CA VAL A 208 -3.93 -1.81 0.97
C VAL A 208 -2.95 -0.86 0.31
N LEU A 209 -3.45 0.08 -0.51
CA LEU A 209 -2.65 1.12 -1.13
C LEU A 209 -3.08 2.48 -0.57
N LEU A 210 -2.11 3.25 -0.05
CA LEU A 210 -2.36 4.60 0.44
C LEU A 210 -2.16 5.61 -0.71
N PHE A 211 -3.02 6.66 -0.77
CA PHE A 211 -2.93 7.64 -1.85
C PHE A 211 -3.05 9.10 -1.38
N GLY A 212 -3.28 9.33 -0.09
CA GLY A 212 -3.31 10.65 0.51
C GLY A 212 -3.18 10.59 2.02
N ALA A 213 -2.90 11.72 2.66
CA ALA A 213 -2.83 11.85 4.10
C ALA A 213 -3.31 13.22 4.57
N VAL A 214 -3.97 13.25 5.73
CA VAL A 214 -4.27 14.48 6.47
C VAL A 214 -3.48 14.45 7.76
N LEU A 215 -2.58 15.41 7.91
CA LEU A 215 -1.73 15.53 9.09
C LEU A 215 -2.43 16.39 10.14
N HIS A 216 -2.96 15.77 11.17
CA HIS A 216 -3.50 16.43 12.35
C HIS A 216 -2.42 16.60 13.42
N ARG A 217 -2.72 17.40 14.45
CA ARG A 217 -1.82 17.59 15.61
C ARG A 217 -1.49 16.25 16.30
N ASP A 218 -2.49 15.44 16.59
CA ASP A 218 -2.36 14.24 17.41
C ASP A 218 -2.48 12.93 16.62
N SER A 219 -2.84 13.00 15.32
CA SER A 219 -2.99 11.85 14.44
C SER A 219 -2.59 12.14 12.99
N ILE A 220 -2.55 11.09 12.18
CA ILE A 220 -2.48 11.15 10.72
C ILE A 220 -3.60 10.24 10.19
N SER A 221 -4.48 10.79 9.34
CA SER A 221 -5.47 10.00 8.60
C SER A 221 -4.96 9.74 7.19
N PHE A 222 -4.70 8.47 6.85
CA PHE A 222 -4.28 8.07 5.50
C PHE A 222 -5.50 7.62 4.71
N ALA A 223 -5.75 8.24 3.55
CA ALA A 223 -6.72 7.75 2.59
C ALA A 223 -6.20 6.49 1.90
N MET A 224 -6.98 5.41 1.90
CA MET A 224 -6.55 4.12 1.35
C MET A 224 -7.55 3.52 0.35
N TYR A 225 -6.99 2.84 -0.64
CA TYR A 225 -7.69 1.88 -1.47
C TYR A 225 -7.58 0.50 -0.84
N ASP A 226 -8.72 -0.05 -0.46
CA ASP A 226 -8.85 -1.40 0.03
C ASP A 226 -9.30 -2.32 -1.12
N PRO A 227 -8.47 -3.30 -1.54
CA PRO A 227 -8.87 -4.26 -2.57
C PRO A 227 -10.10 -5.09 -2.22
N ASN A 228 -10.44 -5.26 -0.94
CA ASN A 228 -11.62 -6.00 -0.52
C ASN A 228 -12.91 -5.15 -0.62
N ASP A 229 -12.79 -3.82 -0.62
CA ASP A 229 -13.93 -2.92 -0.83
C ASP A 229 -13.58 -1.77 -1.78
N PRO A 230 -13.66 -1.99 -3.10
CA PRO A 230 -13.33 -0.98 -4.10
C PRO A 230 -14.45 0.06 -4.34
N ARG A 231 -15.49 0.13 -3.51
CA ARG A 231 -16.62 1.03 -3.70
C ARG A 231 -16.32 2.46 -3.28
N ALA A 232 -15.59 2.62 -2.17
CA ALA A 232 -15.23 3.92 -1.62
C ALA A 232 -13.85 3.84 -0.94
N PRO A 233 -13.11 4.97 -0.84
CA PRO A 233 -11.90 5.01 -0.04
C PRO A 233 -12.22 4.79 1.44
N LEU A 234 -11.30 4.15 2.14
CA LEU A 234 -11.31 4.03 3.59
C LEU A 234 -10.17 4.85 4.21
N GLU A 235 -10.14 4.94 5.54
CA GLU A 235 -9.11 5.66 6.27
C GLU A 235 -8.35 4.72 7.20
N LEU A 236 -7.01 4.79 7.16
CA LEU A 236 -6.11 4.20 8.12
C LEU A 236 -5.60 5.32 9.04
N GLU A 237 -5.89 5.25 10.33
CA GLU A 237 -5.49 6.27 11.29
C GLU A 237 -4.17 5.88 12.00
N PHE A 238 -3.28 6.86 12.19
CA PHE A 238 -2.09 6.73 13.03
C PHE A 238 -2.18 7.71 14.21
N GLU A 239 -2.21 7.20 15.42
CA GLU A 239 -2.19 7.98 16.65
C GLU A 239 -0.74 8.27 17.07
N ARG A 240 -0.32 9.56 17.03
CA ARG A 240 1.07 9.96 17.26
C ARG A 240 1.56 9.67 18.67
N ARG A 241 0.72 9.88 19.67
CA ARG A 241 1.08 9.74 21.10
C ARG A 241 1.41 8.30 21.48
N THR A 242 0.67 7.35 20.93
CA THR A 242 0.81 5.91 21.23
C THR A 242 1.61 5.17 20.18
N ALA A 243 1.89 5.82 19.03
CA ALA A 243 2.48 5.21 17.84
C ALA A 243 1.70 3.97 17.37
N ILE A 244 0.37 4.06 17.38
CA ILE A 244 -0.52 2.95 17.00
C ILE A 244 -1.28 3.31 15.72
N PHE A 245 -1.22 2.40 14.73
CA PHE A 245 -2.14 2.41 13.61
C PHE A 245 -3.47 1.74 14.00
N ARG A 246 -4.59 2.29 13.48
CA ARG A 246 -5.94 1.75 13.63
C ARG A 246 -6.57 1.54 12.27
N PHE A 247 -6.98 0.32 12.01
CA PHE A 247 -7.74 -0.02 10.80
C PHE A 247 -9.23 0.08 11.09
N PRO A 248 -10.05 0.60 10.16
CA PRO A 248 -11.48 0.77 10.37
C PRO A 248 -12.22 -0.57 10.48
N THR A 249 -13.44 -0.52 10.99
CA THR A 249 -14.36 -1.65 10.95
C THR A 249 -14.83 -1.88 9.51
N THR A 250 -14.74 -3.12 9.05
CA THR A 250 -15.16 -3.56 7.72
C THR A 250 -16.00 -4.84 7.84
N SER A 251 -16.54 -5.35 6.72
CA SER A 251 -17.26 -6.64 6.72
C SER A 251 -16.37 -7.84 7.08
N TYR A 252 -15.04 -7.70 6.96
CA TYR A 252 -14.07 -8.78 7.18
C TYR A 252 -13.14 -8.55 8.38
N PHE A 253 -13.21 -7.38 9.02
CA PHE A 253 -12.42 -7.05 10.20
C PHE A 253 -13.20 -6.15 11.17
N GLN A 254 -13.10 -6.42 12.46
CA GLN A 254 -13.84 -5.69 13.51
C GLN A 254 -13.34 -4.27 13.77
N GLY A 255 -12.24 -3.89 13.13
CA GLY A 255 -11.53 -2.65 13.41
C GLY A 255 -10.59 -2.76 14.62
N GLY A 256 -9.75 -1.72 14.77
CA GLY A 256 -8.88 -1.60 15.93
C GLY A 256 -7.38 -1.54 15.60
N PRO A 257 -6.53 -1.75 16.63
CA PRO A 257 -5.08 -1.61 16.52
C PRO A 257 -4.47 -2.63 15.55
N VAL A 258 -3.58 -2.14 14.68
CA VAL A 258 -2.85 -2.97 13.72
C VAL A 258 -1.38 -2.56 13.68
N LYS A 259 -0.54 -3.43 13.12
CA LYS A 259 0.83 -3.11 12.70
C LYS A 259 0.85 -2.88 11.20
N VAL A 260 1.62 -1.87 10.78
CA VAL A 260 1.70 -1.42 9.40
C VAL A 260 3.16 -1.29 8.98
N TYR A 261 3.46 -1.68 7.77
CA TYR A 261 4.74 -1.43 7.12
C TYR A 261 4.59 -1.41 5.59
N GLU A 262 5.41 -0.62 4.92
CA GLU A 262 5.42 -0.59 3.45
C GLU A 262 6.06 -1.87 2.90
N VAL A 263 5.43 -2.46 1.87
CA VAL A 263 5.86 -3.75 1.31
C VAL A 263 7.07 -3.60 0.38
N TYR A 264 7.17 -2.48 -0.33
CA TYR A 264 8.17 -2.27 -1.39
C TYR A 264 9.22 -1.22 -1.05
N ASN A 265 9.31 -0.77 0.21
CA ASN A 265 10.37 0.09 0.67
C ASN A 265 11.52 -0.76 1.24
N GLY A 266 12.71 -0.65 0.63
CA GLY A 266 13.91 -1.28 1.13
C GLY A 266 14.37 -2.54 0.39
N TRP A 267 15.64 -2.89 0.63
CA TRP A 267 16.40 -3.95 -0.06
C TRP A 267 16.02 -5.38 0.33
N ALA A 268 15.21 -5.56 1.38
CA ALA A 268 14.99 -6.86 2.01
C ALA A 268 13.66 -7.56 1.60
N PHE A 269 12.95 -7.05 0.60
CA PHE A 269 11.65 -7.60 0.15
C PHE A 269 11.50 -7.59 -1.35
#